data_47fc82ddcb1597f2acdb69232ef19dd8
#
_entry.id   47fc82ddcb1597f2acdb69232ef19dd8
#
_cell.length_a   1.000
_cell.length_b   1.000
_cell.length_c   1.000
_cell.angle_alpha   90.00
_cell.angle_beta   90.00
_cell.angle_gamma   90.00
#
_symmetry.space_group_name_H-M   'P 1'
#
loop_
_entity.id
_entity.type
_entity.pdbx_description
1 polymer ?
#
loop_
_entity_poly.entity_id
_entity_poly.type
_entity_poly.pdbx_seq_one_letter_code
_entity_poly.pdbx_strand_id
1 'polypeptide(L)'
;MELLASGYTLVEGPRVDAEDRLYFSDVLNGGVYRRSPDGEIATVVPKRRGVGGIALHADGGIVCSGRNICHVRDGVTRILFDPPETPGFNDLFVDSEGRVITGTMRTSPFTGEKERTPGECWRIEAEGEATELYGEISLTNGIGFSPDGRTLYHADTACGHVVAHDVTDDGRCVSRRAIAEPDRGRPDGLAVDEEGCLWVACVAGGCVTRFDPTGRILSHLEVPTRNITSVCFGGSDRRDLYVVTTGDPDEPGSSGSIFRTRSPVAGLPVPMATI
;
A
#
# COMPACT_ATOMS: atom_id res chain seq x y z
N MET A 1 -16.71 1.60 -13.62
CA MET A 1 -16.18 1.51 -12.25
C MET A 1 -17.37 1.61 -11.29
N GLU A 2 -17.46 0.72 -10.32
CA GLU A 2 -18.54 0.62 -9.32
C GLU A 2 -18.07 1.28 -8.01
N LEU A 3 -18.90 2.15 -7.41
CA LEU A 3 -18.66 2.70 -6.07
C LEU A 3 -19.16 1.68 -5.03
N LEU A 4 -18.26 1.24 -4.14
CA LEU A 4 -18.57 0.24 -3.10
C LEU A 4 -18.85 0.87 -1.73
N ALA A 5 -18.14 1.95 -1.39
CA ALA A 5 -18.31 2.70 -0.15
C ALA A 5 -17.72 4.11 -0.28
N SER A 6 -18.19 5.04 0.55
CA SER A 6 -17.73 6.42 0.62
C SER A 6 -17.96 7.00 2.03
N GLY A 7 -17.52 8.24 2.27
CA GLY A 7 -17.71 8.92 3.55
C GLY A 7 -16.52 8.81 4.51
N TYR A 8 -15.40 8.28 4.04
CA TYR A 8 -14.12 8.25 4.77
C TYR A 8 -13.32 9.53 4.53
N THR A 9 -12.28 9.74 5.31
CA THR A 9 -11.37 10.89 5.07
C THR A 9 -10.29 10.52 4.07
N LEU A 10 -9.44 9.57 4.39
CA LEU A 10 -8.35 9.07 3.57
C LEU A 10 -8.32 7.55 3.68
N VAL A 11 -8.69 6.87 2.59
CA VAL A 11 -8.70 5.40 2.55
C VAL A 11 -7.36 4.89 2.05
N GLU A 12 -6.79 3.90 2.78
CA GLU A 12 -5.50 3.31 2.47
C GLU A 12 -5.45 1.81 2.75
N GLY A 13 -4.33 1.19 2.34
CA GLY A 13 -3.96 -0.18 2.64
C GLY A 13 -4.97 -1.23 2.18
N PRO A 14 -5.58 -1.14 0.98
CA PRO A 14 -6.57 -2.11 0.55
C PRO A 14 -5.94 -3.49 0.41
N ARG A 15 -6.61 -4.52 0.97
CA ARG A 15 -6.23 -5.94 0.83
C ARG A 15 -7.48 -6.80 0.78
N VAL A 16 -7.46 -7.84 -0.04
CA VAL A 16 -8.57 -8.77 -0.18
C VAL A 16 -8.15 -10.15 0.30
N ASP A 17 -8.98 -10.80 1.10
CA ASP A 17 -8.73 -12.16 1.58
C ASP A 17 -9.36 -13.24 0.66
N ALA A 18 -9.18 -14.51 1.04
CA ALA A 18 -9.67 -15.65 0.28
C ALA A 18 -11.20 -15.76 0.22
N GLU A 19 -11.90 -15.06 1.11
CA GLU A 19 -13.38 -14.99 1.15
C GLU A 19 -13.92 -13.72 0.45
N ASP A 20 -13.07 -13.06 -0.38
CA ASP A 20 -13.38 -11.81 -1.09
C ASP A 20 -13.79 -10.65 -0.17
N ARG A 21 -13.30 -10.64 1.07
CA ARG A 21 -13.52 -9.55 2.00
C ARG A 21 -12.41 -8.51 1.83
N LEU A 22 -12.79 -7.26 1.61
CA LEU A 22 -11.85 -6.14 1.45
C LEU A 22 -11.56 -5.49 2.80
N TYR A 23 -10.30 -5.48 3.17
CA TYR A 23 -9.76 -4.71 4.30
C TYR A 23 -9.26 -3.36 3.81
N PHE A 24 -9.47 -2.32 4.60
CA PHE A 24 -8.99 -0.96 4.34
C PHE A 24 -8.95 -0.13 5.63
N SER A 25 -8.23 0.96 5.62
CA SER A 25 -8.12 1.90 6.74
C SER A 25 -8.75 3.25 6.41
N ASP A 26 -9.13 4.01 7.46
CA ASP A 26 -9.29 5.47 7.39
C ASP A 26 -8.13 6.10 8.16
N VAL A 27 -7.13 6.61 7.44
CA VAL A 27 -5.85 7.06 8.02
C VAL A 27 -6.02 8.18 9.03
N LEU A 28 -6.89 9.15 8.73
CA LEU A 28 -7.04 10.39 9.52
C LEU A 28 -8.05 10.24 10.66
N ASN A 29 -9.22 9.68 10.41
CA ASN A 29 -10.21 9.41 11.46
C ASN A 29 -9.79 8.23 12.33
N GLY A 30 -9.03 7.31 11.75
CA GLY A 30 -8.58 6.09 12.38
C GLY A 30 -9.57 4.95 12.26
N GLY A 31 -9.01 3.75 12.29
CA GLY A 31 -9.70 2.48 12.18
C GLY A 31 -9.28 1.68 10.96
N VAL A 32 -9.36 0.36 11.11
CA VAL A 32 -9.29 -0.60 10.02
C VAL A 32 -10.65 -1.29 9.93
N TYR A 33 -11.14 -1.37 8.72
CA TYR A 33 -12.46 -1.90 8.41
C TYR A 33 -12.35 -3.10 7.49
N ARG A 34 -13.38 -3.93 7.46
CA ARG A 34 -13.52 -5.07 6.56
C ARG A 34 -14.90 -5.03 5.93
N ARG A 35 -14.94 -4.93 4.61
CA ARG A 35 -16.17 -5.00 3.82
C ARG A 35 -16.35 -6.42 3.29
N SER A 36 -17.47 -7.03 3.61
CA SER A 36 -17.89 -8.34 3.08
C SER A 36 -18.46 -8.21 1.65
N PRO A 37 -18.50 -9.30 0.86
CA PRO A 37 -19.06 -9.26 -0.51
C PRO A 37 -20.51 -8.76 -0.58
N ASP A 38 -21.32 -9.02 0.44
CA ASP A 38 -22.71 -8.54 0.56
C ASP A 38 -22.83 -7.04 0.90
N GLY A 39 -21.69 -6.37 1.16
CA GLY A 39 -21.62 -4.94 1.45
C GLY A 39 -21.58 -4.57 2.93
N GLU A 40 -21.70 -5.53 3.85
CA GLU A 40 -21.56 -5.25 5.28
C GLU A 40 -20.12 -4.78 5.60
N ILE A 41 -20.02 -3.72 6.42
CA ILE A 41 -18.73 -3.17 6.86
C ILE A 41 -18.60 -3.35 8.38
N ALA A 42 -17.61 -4.13 8.78
CA ALA A 42 -17.25 -4.36 10.17
C ALA A 42 -15.97 -3.62 10.54
N THR A 43 -15.87 -3.13 11.79
CA THR A 43 -14.64 -2.56 12.33
C THR A 43 -13.73 -3.69 12.82
N VAL A 44 -12.51 -3.75 12.27
CA VAL A 44 -11.48 -4.74 12.67
C VAL A 44 -10.57 -4.17 13.75
N VAL A 45 -10.10 -2.92 13.56
CA VAL A 45 -9.29 -2.21 14.55
C VAL A 45 -9.91 -0.83 14.78
N PRO A 46 -10.45 -0.55 15.97
CA PRO A 46 -11.04 0.76 16.22
C PRO A 46 -9.97 1.82 16.45
N LYS A 47 -10.19 3.02 15.92
CA LYS A 47 -9.48 4.29 16.25
C LYS A 47 -7.96 4.31 16.03
N ARG A 48 -7.33 3.31 15.41
CA ARG A 48 -5.90 3.37 15.07
C ARG A 48 -5.71 4.30 13.87
N ARG A 49 -5.02 5.41 14.08
CA ARG A 49 -4.69 6.40 13.04
C ARG A 49 -3.36 6.09 12.37
N GLY A 50 -3.17 6.66 11.17
CA GLY A 50 -1.91 6.56 10.44
C GLY A 50 -1.66 5.18 9.80
N VAL A 51 -2.67 4.32 9.70
CA VAL A 51 -2.52 3.02 9.03
C VAL A 51 -2.51 3.23 7.53
N GLY A 52 -1.32 3.26 6.92
CA GLY A 52 -1.14 3.35 5.47
C GLY A 52 -1.05 1.98 4.79
N GLY A 53 -0.63 0.94 5.50
CA GLY A 53 -0.48 -0.41 4.96
C GLY A 53 -1.14 -1.48 5.83
N ILE A 54 -1.70 -2.49 5.18
CA ILE A 54 -2.32 -3.67 5.80
C ILE A 54 -1.81 -4.93 5.10
N ALA A 55 -1.55 -5.98 5.85
CA ALA A 55 -1.33 -7.33 5.33
C ALA A 55 -2.18 -8.34 6.11
N LEU A 56 -2.53 -9.44 5.47
CA LEU A 56 -3.18 -10.56 6.12
C LEU A 56 -2.13 -11.43 6.82
N HIS A 57 -2.47 -12.05 7.94
CA HIS A 57 -1.57 -12.93 8.69
C HIS A 57 -2.03 -14.38 8.60
N ALA A 58 -1.08 -15.31 8.45
CA ALA A 58 -1.38 -16.74 8.27
C ALA A 58 -2.13 -17.35 9.48
N ASP A 59 -1.84 -16.90 10.69
CA ASP A 59 -2.55 -17.31 11.91
C ASP A 59 -3.90 -16.60 12.09
N GLY A 60 -4.31 -15.79 11.12
CA GLY A 60 -5.50 -14.94 11.19
C GLY A 60 -5.20 -13.54 11.72
N GLY A 61 -6.19 -12.63 11.54
CA GLY A 61 -6.01 -11.22 11.82
C GLY A 61 -5.22 -10.50 10.74
N ILE A 62 -4.68 -9.34 11.09
CA ILE A 62 -3.97 -8.46 10.16
C ILE A 62 -2.68 -7.91 10.78
N VAL A 63 -1.70 -7.67 9.93
CA VAL A 63 -0.57 -6.79 10.26
C VAL A 63 -0.90 -5.40 9.73
N CYS A 64 -0.69 -4.38 10.53
CA CYS A 64 -0.92 -3.00 10.10
C CYS A 64 0.19 -2.05 10.56
N SER A 65 0.40 -1.04 9.75
CA SER A 65 1.34 0.05 9.99
C SER A 65 0.78 1.16 10.90
N GLY A 66 1.40 2.32 10.87
CA GLY A 66 1.08 3.50 11.66
C GLY A 66 2.25 3.88 12.55
N ARG A 67 2.03 4.20 13.84
CA ARG A 67 3.11 4.54 14.77
C ARG A 67 4.17 3.42 14.88
N ASN A 68 3.76 2.20 14.75
CA ASN A 68 4.60 0.98 14.73
C ASN A 68 3.95 -0.06 13.82
N ILE A 69 4.66 -1.16 13.57
CA ILE A 69 4.10 -2.32 12.89
C ILE A 69 3.58 -3.29 13.96
N CYS A 70 2.33 -3.70 13.83
CA CYS A 70 1.71 -4.61 14.78
C CYS A 70 0.80 -5.65 14.11
N HIS A 71 0.70 -6.82 14.72
CA HIS A 71 -0.29 -7.84 14.42
C HIS A 71 -1.49 -7.64 15.32
N VAL A 72 -2.68 -7.59 14.75
CA VAL A 72 -3.95 -7.46 15.47
C VAL A 72 -4.82 -8.67 15.15
N ARG A 73 -5.17 -9.44 16.17
CA ARG A 73 -6.04 -10.61 16.07
C ARG A 73 -6.97 -10.69 17.27
N ASP A 74 -8.26 -10.88 17.06
CA ASP A 74 -9.28 -11.05 18.10
C ASP A 74 -9.26 -9.94 19.19
N GLY A 75 -9.00 -8.70 18.75
CA GLY A 75 -8.89 -7.53 19.63
C GLY A 75 -7.56 -7.42 20.41
N VAL A 76 -6.66 -8.38 20.25
CA VAL A 76 -5.31 -8.35 20.85
C VAL A 76 -4.32 -7.76 19.86
N THR A 77 -3.51 -6.83 20.33
CA THR A 77 -2.43 -6.21 19.54
C THR A 77 -1.08 -6.69 20.05
N ARG A 78 -0.28 -7.27 19.15
CA ARG A 78 1.13 -7.62 19.35
C ARG A 78 2.00 -6.68 18.50
N ILE A 79 2.93 -5.96 19.14
CA ILE A 79 3.88 -5.10 18.42
C ILE A 79 4.97 -5.99 17.81
N LEU A 80 5.16 -5.88 16.51
CA LEU A 80 6.19 -6.59 15.77
C LEU A 80 7.47 -5.76 15.62
N PHE A 81 7.32 -4.44 15.40
CA PHE A 81 8.47 -3.56 15.21
C PHE A 81 8.12 -2.13 15.65
N ASP A 82 8.91 -1.59 16.57
CA ASP A 82 8.77 -0.22 17.11
C ASP A 82 10.16 0.34 17.46
N PRO A 83 11.01 0.65 16.47
CA PRO A 83 12.34 1.18 16.72
C PRO A 83 12.28 2.56 17.37
N PRO A 84 13.23 2.87 18.27
CA PRO A 84 13.32 4.17 18.90
C PRO A 84 13.42 5.32 17.87
N GLU A 85 12.85 6.48 18.21
CA GLU A 85 12.93 7.70 17.40
C GLU A 85 12.32 7.62 16.00
N THR A 86 11.56 6.57 15.70
CA THR A 86 10.85 6.46 14.44
C THR A 86 9.47 7.08 14.58
N PRO A 87 9.13 8.10 13.77
CA PRO A 87 7.83 8.78 13.86
C PRO A 87 6.66 7.89 13.48
N GLY A 88 6.88 6.97 12.52
CA GLY A 88 5.87 6.03 12.05
C GLY A 88 6.25 5.37 10.73
N PHE A 89 5.34 4.53 10.26
CA PHE A 89 5.44 3.76 9.03
C PHE A 89 4.22 4.04 8.16
N ASN A 90 4.41 4.03 6.83
CA ASN A 90 3.30 4.17 5.90
C ASN A 90 2.91 2.81 5.32
N ASP A 91 3.11 2.56 4.04
CA ASP A 91 2.69 1.30 3.43
C ASP A 91 3.57 0.11 3.85
N LEU A 92 3.02 -1.07 3.67
CA LEU A 92 3.72 -2.34 3.91
C LEU A 92 3.30 -3.39 2.88
N PHE A 93 4.17 -4.36 2.67
CA PHE A 93 3.95 -5.52 1.83
C PHE A 93 4.51 -6.78 2.49
N VAL A 94 4.18 -7.94 1.96
CA VAL A 94 4.71 -9.23 2.45
C VAL A 94 5.47 -9.90 1.31
N ASP A 95 6.68 -10.35 1.61
CA ASP A 95 7.47 -11.11 0.63
C ASP A 95 7.07 -12.60 0.57
N SER A 96 7.67 -13.34 -0.36
CA SER A 96 7.36 -14.75 -0.57
C SER A 96 7.69 -15.66 0.63
N GLU A 97 8.47 -15.18 1.59
CA GLU A 97 8.83 -15.91 2.82
C GLU A 97 7.92 -15.51 4.01
N GLY A 98 6.93 -14.64 3.80
CA GLY A 98 6.01 -14.21 4.84
C GLY A 98 6.55 -13.10 5.74
N ARG A 99 7.68 -12.48 5.38
CA ARG A 99 8.29 -11.36 6.13
C ARG A 99 7.63 -10.05 5.69
N VAL A 100 7.54 -9.09 6.59
CA VAL A 100 6.93 -7.79 6.31
C VAL A 100 7.97 -6.79 5.84
N ILE A 101 7.73 -6.20 4.67
CA ILE A 101 8.51 -5.09 4.12
C ILE A 101 7.73 -3.81 4.39
N THR A 102 8.37 -2.77 4.92
CA THR A 102 7.72 -1.51 5.24
C THR A 102 8.68 -0.32 5.16
N GLY A 103 8.16 0.86 4.88
CA GLY A 103 8.94 2.09 4.84
C GLY A 103 8.67 3.02 6.02
N THR A 104 9.74 3.62 6.55
CA THR A 104 9.66 4.64 7.58
C THR A 104 9.20 5.98 7.00
N MET A 105 8.30 6.66 7.68
CA MET A 105 7.87 8.01 7.36
C MET A 105 8.49 8.99 8.35
N ARG A 106 9.69 9.51 8.04
CA ARG A 106 10.44 10.45 8.91
C ARG A 106 9.79 11.83 8.98
N THR A 107 9.17 12.27 7.88
CA THR A 107 8.42 13.53 7.81
C THR A 107 6.99 13.24 7.41
N SER A 108 6.04 13.62 8.26
CA SER A 108 4.62 13.44 7.96
C SER A 108 4.19 14.35 6.79
N PRO A 109 3.40 13.85 5.82
CA PRO A 109 2.87 14.68 4.75
C PRO A 109 1.86 15.73 5.23
N PHE A 110 1.39 15.62 6.48
CA PHE A 110 0.33 16.47 7.05
C PHE A 110 0.87 17.62 7.91
N THR A 111 2.19 17.74 8.13
CA THR A 111 2.79 18.81 8.94
C THR A 111 3.04 20.11 8.18
N GLY A 112 2.95 20.10 6.85
CA GLY A 112 3.27 21.25 6.00
C GLY A 112 4.78 21.56 5.90
N GLU A 113 5.64 20.70 6.42
CA GLU A 113 7.09 20.81 6.29
C GLU A 113 7.51 20.67 4.83
N LYS A 114 8.32 21.63 4.34
CA LYS A 114 8.79 21.64 2.95
C LYS A 114 10.00 20.74 2.73
N GLU A 115 10.89 20.68 3.72
CA GLU A 115 12.06 19.80 3.70
C GLU A 115 11.70 18.46 4.33
N ARG A 116 11.96 17.38 3.62
CA ARG A 116 11.71 16.03 4.09
C ARG A 116 12.98 15.34 4.50
N THR A 117 12.97 14.75 5.68
CA THR A 117 14.01 13.80 6.08
C THR A 117 13.70 12.48 5.43
N PRO A 118 14.56 11.93 4.56
CA PRO A 118 14.36 10.62 3.97
C PRO A 118 14.28 9.52 5.04
N GLY A 119 13.44 8.55 4.78
CA GLY A 119 13.27 7.36 5.60
C GLY A 119 13.94 6.13 4.99
N GLU A 120 13.78 5.02 5.66
CA GLU A 120 14.36 3.72 5.35
C GLU A 120 13.28 2.72 4.96
N CYS A 121 13.67 1.71 4.18
CA CYS A 121 12.90 0.50 3.95
C CYS A 121 13.43 -0.63 4.84
N TRP A 122 12.54 -1.29 5.56
CA TRP A 122 12.85 -2.36 6.51
C TRP A 122 12.21 -3.67 6.08
N ARG A 123 12.88 -4.77 6.36
CA ARG A 123 12.34 -6.12 6.34
C ARG A 123 12.26 -6.62 7.78
N ILE A 124 11.06 -6.94 8.24
CA ILE A 124 10.80 -7.48 9.57
C ILE A 124 10.76 -9.01 9.42
N GLU A 125 11.62 -9.72 10.14
CA GLU A 125 11.85 -11.16 10.01
C GLU A 125 11.20 -11.95 11.15
N ALA A 126 11.14 -11.32 12.33
CA ALA A 126 10.47 -11.84 13.53
C ALA A 126 10.13 -10.66 14.45
N GLU A 127 9.46 -10.94 15.57
CA GLU A 127 9.14 -9.91 16.56
C GLU A 127 10.41 -9.24 17.10
N GLY A 128 10.53 -7.95 16.85
CA GLY A 128 11.68 -7.13 17.26
C GLY A 128 12.93 -7.30 16.38
N GLU A 129 12.92 -8.22 15.40
CA GLU A 129 14.04 -8.45 14.48
C GLU A 129 13.73 -7.86 13.11
N ALA A 130 14.55 -6.92 12.67
CA ALA A 130 14.39 -6.27 11.37
C ALA A 130 15.74 -5.89 10.76
N THR A 131 15.82 -5.99 9.45
CA THR A 131 16.95 -5.58 8.63
C THR A 131 16.59 -4.35 7.82
N GLU A 132 17.41 -3.30 7.88
CA GLU A 132 17.34 -2.19 6.96
C GLU A 132 17.80 -2.65 5.57
N LEU A 133 16.93 -2.53 4.57
CA LEU A 133 17.22 -2.92 3.20
C LEU A 133 17.91 -1.78 2.44
N TYR A 134 17.42 -0.56 2.60
CA TYR A 134 17.97 0.68 2.02
C TYR A 134 17.32 1.91 2.65
N GLY A 135 17.97 3.06 2.49
CA GLY A 135 17.48 4.37 2.90
C GLY A 135 17.04 5.25 1.72
N GLU A 136 16.98 6.57 1.99
CA GLU A 136 16.76 7.64 1.00
C GLU A 136 15.39 7.57 0.27
N ILE A 137 14.33 7.22 1.00
CA ILE A 137 12.94 7.32 0.54
C ILE A 137 12.29 8.55 1.18
N SER A 138 11.98 9.54 0.37
CA SER A 138 11.49 10.85 0.87
C SER A 138 10.05 10.80 1.37
N LEU A 139 9.17 10.02 0.72
CA LEU A 139 7.82 9.69 1.19
C LEU A 139 7.46 8.29 0.73
N THR A 140 7.63 7.35 1.64
CA THR A 140 7.32 5.94 1.43
C THR A 140 5.84 5.72 1.16
N ASN A 141 5.54 4.96 0.11
CA ASN A 141 4.20 4.51 -0.26
C ASN A 141 4.27 3.11 -0.87
N GLY A 142 3.47 2.78 -1.88
CA GLY A 142 3.26 1.46 -2.41
C GLY A 142 4.52 0.60 -2.56
N ILE A 143 4.48 -0.61 -2.03
CA ILE A 143 5.55 -1.60 -2.09
C ILE A 143 5.01 -2.86 -2.79
N GLY A 144 5.84 -3.48 -3.63
CA GLY A 144 5.49 -4.72 -4.32
C GLY A 144 6.71 -5.43 -4.87
N PHE A 145 6.52 -6.66 -5.35
CA PHE A 145 7.57 -7.46 -5.97
C PHE A 145 7.20 -7.87 -7.38
N SER A 146 8.20 -8.07 -8.22
CA SER A 146 8.04 -8.74 -9.52
C SER A 146 7.54 -10.19 -9.33
N PRO A 147 6.96 -10.81 -10.38
CA PRO A 147 6.44 -12.19 -10.30
C PRO A 147 7.46 -13.23 -9.84
N ASP A 148 8.73 -13.04 -10.15
CA ASP A 148 9.83 -13.90 -9.75
C ASP A 148 10.47 -13.54 -8.40
N GLY A 149 9.96 -12.48 -7.74
CA GLY A 149 10.47 -11.96 -6.46
C GLY A 149 11.85 -11.30 -6.52
N ARG A 150 12.43 -11.14 -7.72
CA ARG A 150 13.80 -10.63 -7.91
C ARG A 150 13.91 -9.13 -8.06
N THR A 151 12.78 -8.43 -8.10
CA THR A 151 12.74 -6.96 -8.09
C THR A 151 11.75 -6.49 -7.03
N LEU A 152 12.21 -5.63 -6.14
CA LEU A 152 11.36 -4.91 -5.19
C LEU A 152 11.08 -3.52 -5.77
N TYR A 153 9.81 -3.17 -5.84
CA TYR A 153 9.29 -1.86 -6.24
C TYR A 153 8.85 -1.06 -5.02
N HIS A 154 9.20 0.23 -4.99
CA HIS A 154 8.80 1.12 -3.90
C HIS A 154 8.48 2.51 -4.44
N ALA A 155 7.25 2.98 -4.24
CA ALA A 155 6.83 4.31 -4.62
C ALA A 155 7.41 5.36 -3.66
N ASP A 156 8.17 6.31 -4.19
CA ASP A 156 8.57 7.54 -3.49
C ASP A 156 7.71 8.69 -4.00
N THR A 157 6.62 8.95 -3.30
CA THR A 157 5.63 9.97 -3.70
C THR A 157 6.25 11.37 -3.75
N ALA A 158 7.14 11.71 -2.83
CA ALA A 158 7.76 13.03 -2.79
C ALA A 158 8.73 13.24 -3.96
N CYS A 159 9.46 12.20 -4.37
CA CYS A 159 10.32 12.22 -5.53
C CYS A 159 9.54 12.07 -6.86
N GLY A 160 8.32 11.56 -6.82
CA GLY A 160 7.44 11.45 -8.00
C GLY A 160 7.68 10.23 -8.88
N HIS A 161 8.37 9.20 -8.37
CA HIS A 161 8.67 7.99 -9.13
C HIS A 161 8.61 6.73 -8.27
N VAL A 162 8.53 5.58 -8.93
CA VAL A 162 8.73 4.27 -8.32
C VAL A 162 10.20 3.89 -8.49
N VAL A 163 10.88 3.56 -7.39
CA VAL A 163 12.21 2.95 -7.44
C VAL A 163 12.11 1.43 -7.52
N ALA A 164 13.07 0.82 -8.20
CA ALA A 164 13.25 -0.61 -8.24
C ALA A 164 14.63 -0.98 -7.70
N HIS A 165 14.68 -2.06 -6.94
CA HIS A 165 15.89 -2.69 -6.44
C HIS A 165 15.94 -4.14 -6.92
N ASP A 166 17.11 -4.60 -7.36
CA ASP A 166 17.32 -6.01 -7.57
C ASP A 166 17.46 -6.71 -6.21
N VAL A 167 16.74 -7.81 -6.03
CA VAL A 167 16.77 -8.62 -4.80
C VAL A 167 17.68 -9.81 -5.03
N THR A 168 18.72 -9.90 -4.23
CA THR A 168 19.70 -11.02 -4.28
C THR A 168 19.14 -12.27 -3.58
N ASP A 169 19.74 -13.44 -3.81
CA ASP A 169 19.28 -14.70 -3.22
C ASP A 169 19.34 -14.69 -1.67
N ASP A 170 20.19 -13.85 -1.07
CA ASP A 170 20.24 -13.60 0.39
C ASP A 170 19.29 -12.46 0.84
N GLY A 171 18.45 -11.96 -0.06
CA GLY A 171 17.40 -10.98 0.23
C GLY A 171 17.88 -9.55 0.43
N ARG A 172 19.10 -9.19 -0.01
CA ARG A 172 19.58 -7.82 -0.03
C ARG A 172 19.04 -7.07 -1.24
N CYS A 173 18.78 -5.78 -1.08
CA CYS A 173 18.40 -4.89 -2.16
C CYS A 173 19.64 -4.18 -2.71
N VAL A 174 19.84 -4.29 -4.03
CA VAL A 174 20.97 -3.67 -4.75
C VAL A 174 20.47 -2.97 -6.02
N SER A 175 21.36 -2.28 -6.74
CA SER A 175 21.07 -1.71 -8.08
C SER A 175 19.84 -0.78 -8.12
N ARG A 176 19.73 0.18 -7.18
CA ARG A 176 18.64 1.14 -7.14
C ARG A 176 18.50 1.91 -8.46
N ARG A 177 17.29 1.98 -8.99
CA ARG A 177 16.94 2.75 -10.20
C ARG A 177 15.50 3.29 -10.13
N ALA A 178 15.28 4.51 -10.59
CA ALA A 178 13.93 5.01 -10.86
C ALA A 178 13.44 4.37 -12.17
N ILE A 179 12.23 3.78 -12.15
CA ILE A 179 11.72 3.04 -13.31
C ILE A 179 10.37 3.55 -13.82
N ALA A 180 9.47 3.98 -12.95
CA ALA A 180 8.13 4.41 -13.33
C ALA A 180 7.85 5.81 -12.78
N GLU A 181 7.61 6.74 -13.68
CA GLU A 181 7.25 8.12 -13.36
C GLU A 181 5.89 8.42 -14.01
N PRO A 182 4.83 8.60 -13.21
CA PRO A 182 3.53 8.98 -13.74
C PRO A 182 3.59 10.34 -14.45
N ASP A 183 2.99 10.43 -15.62
CA ASP A 183 2.81 11.67 -16.35
C ASP A 183 1.68 12.56 -15.79
N ARG A 184 0.87 11.98 -14.88
CA ARG A 184 -0.25 12.62 -14.21
C ARG A 184 -0.20 12.33 -12.71
N GLY A 185 -0.16 13.36 -11.87
CA GLY A 185 -0.10 13.22 -10.42
C GLY A 185 1.24 12.69 -9.90
N ARG A 186 1.20 11.99 -8.77
CA ARG A 186 2.38 11.38 -8.14
C ARG A 186 2.06 9.94 -7.73
N PRO A 187 3.06 9.02 -7.76
CA PRO A 187 2.84 7.64 -7.37
C PRO A 187 2.49 7.55 -5.88
N ASP A 188 1.51 6.71 -5.56
CA ASP A 188 1.07 6.43 -4.21
C ASP A 188 1.07 4.90 -4.00
N GLY A 189 0.00 4.27 -3.59
CA GLY A 189 -0.06 2.81 -3.49
C GLY A 189 0.09 2.11 -4.84
N LEU A 190 0.60 0.90 -4.86
CA LEU A 190 0.78 0.11 -6.07
C LEU A 190 0.41 -1.37 -5.91
N ALA A 191 0.10 -2.01 -7.03
CA ALA A 191 -0.05 -3.46 -7.14
C ALA A 191 0.65 -3.96 -8.41
N VAL A 192 1.06 -5.24 -8.41
CA VAL A 192 1.72 -5.88 -9.54
C VAL A 192 0.81 -6.95 -10.13
N ASP A 193 0.71 -7.02 -11.47
CA ASP A 193 -0.05 -8.05 -12.15
C ASP A 193 0.82 -9.25 -12.58
N GLU A 194 0.17 -10.32 -13.08
CA GLU A 194 0.88 -11.56 -13.49
C GLU A 194 1.79 -11.39 -14.70
N GLU A 195 1.65 -10.30 -15.46
CA GLU A 195 2.57 -9.92 -16.54
C GLU A 195 3.76 -9.11 -16.01
N GLY A 196 3.82 -8.82 -14.69
CA GLY A 196 4.85 -8.01 -14.05
C GLY A 196 4.64 -6.51 -14.21
N CYS A 197 3.49 -6.08 -14.74
CA CYS A 197 3.17 -4.67 -14.89
C CYS A 197 2.76 -4.06 -13.55
N LEU A 198 3.14 -2.79 -13.35
CA LEU A 198 2.82 -2.02 -12.16
C LEU A 198 1.51 -1.25 -12.37
N TRP A 199 0.56 -1.39 -11.46
CA TRP A 199 -0.63 -0.57 -11.36
C TRP A 199 -0.42 0.43 -10.22
N VAL A 200 -0.18 1.69 -10.59
CA VAL A 200 0.22 2.75 -9.64
C VAL A 200 -0.92 3.73 -9.47
N ALA A 201 -1.40 3.88 -8.24
CA ALA A 201 -2.33 4.94 -7.87
C ALA A 201 -1.64 6.31 -8.03
N CYS A 202 -2.31 7.26 -8.68
CA CYS A 202 -1.74 8.59 -8.94
C CYS A 202 -2.50 9.64 -8.13
N VAL A 203 -1.96 10.01 -6.97
CA VAL A 203 -2.53 11.11 -6.17
C VAL A 203 -2.43 12.43 -6.95
N ALA A 204 -3.52 13.19 -6.97
CA ALA A 204 -3.72 14.38 -7.80
C ALA A 204 -3.71 14.11 -9.33
N GLY A 205 -3.72 12.85 -9.77
CA GLY A 205 -3.67 12.47 -11.18
C GLY A 205 -5.01 12.05 -11.78
N GLY A 206 -6.00 11.68 -10.95
CA GLY A 206 -7.32 11.22 -11.42
C GLY A 206 -7.33 9.84 -12.07
N CYS A 207 -6.26 9.08 -11.95
CA CYS A 207 -6.12 7.78 -12.60
C CYS A 207 -5.26 6.80 -11.80
N VAL A 208 -5.38 5.53 -12.17
CA VAL A 208 -4.38 4.51 -11.91
C VAL A 208 -3.60 4.31 -13.21
N THR A 209 -2.28 4.44 -13.18
CA THR A 209 -1.42 4.27 -14.35
C THR A 209 -0.84 2.87 -14.36
N ARG A 210 -0.99 2.15 -15.48
CA ARG A 210 -0.36 0.85 -15.71
C ARG A 210 0.96 1.04 -16.46
N PHE A 211 2.05 0.55 -15.87
CA PHE A 211 3.38 0.56 -16.46
C PHE A 211 3.83 -0.86 -16.80
N ASP A 212 4.60 -1.02 -17.88
CA ASP A 212 5.30 -2.29 -18.09
C ASP A 212 6.50 -2.42 -17.12
N PRO A 213 7.14 -3.61 -17.02
CA PRO A 213 8.27 -3.82 -16.11
C PRO A 213 9.49 -2.90 -16.37
N THR A 214 9.55 -2.23 -17.51
CA THR A 214 10.61 -1.26 -17.85
C THR A 214 10.27 0.16 -17.44
N GLY A 215 9.03 0.41 -16.96
CA GLY A 215 8.53 1.71 -16.54
C GLY A 215 7.86 2.53 -17.64
N ARG A 216 7.59 1.93 -18.79
CA ARG A 216 6.83 2.60 -19.87
C ARG A 216 5.33 2.56 -19.54
N ILE A 217 4.66 3.70 -19.68
CA ILE A 217 3.20 3.80 -19.54
C ILE A 217 2.51 2.98 -20.62
N LEU A 218 1.63 2.07 -20.21
CA LEU A 218 0.78 1.27 -21.10
C LEU A 218 -0.62 1.85 -21.23
N SER A 219 -1.21 2.28 -20.11
CA SER A 219 -2.58 2.81 -20.08
C SER A 219 -2.87 3.57 -18.79
N HIS A 220 -3.95 4.36 -18.83
CA HIS A 220 -4.56 4.97 -17.66
C HIS A 220 -5.95 4.39 -17.43
N LEU A 221 -6.25 4.05 -16.20
CA LEU A 221 -7.60 3.76 -15.73
C LEU A 221 -8.14 5.01 -15.06
N GLU A 222 -9.09 5.69 -15.70
CA GLU A 222 -9.71 6.89 -15.16
C GLU A 222 -10.57 6.55 -13.93
N VAL A 223 -10.46 7.36 -12.88
CA VAL A 223 -11.20 7.23 -11.62
C VAL A 223 -12.05 8.50 -11.45
N PRO A 224 -13.32 8.42 -10.99
CA PRO A 224 -14.20 9.58 -10.87
C PRO A 224 -13.87 10.47 -9.65
N THR A 225 -12.59 10.63 -9.34
CA THR A 225 -12.04 11.54 -8.32
C THR A 225 -10.58 11.81 -8.65
N ARG A 226 -10.03 12.88 -8.09
CA ARG A 226 -8.67 13.32 -8.40
C ARG A 226 -7.59 12.60 -7.58
N ASN A 227 -7.89 12.25 -6.34
CA ASN A 227 -6.88 11.83 -5.36
C ASN A 227 -6.98 10.32 -5.09
N ILE A 228 -6.31 9.52 -5.92
CA ILE A 228 -6.22 8.09 -5.79
C ILE A 228 -5.04 7.76 -4.89
N THR A 229 -5.26 7.00 -3.82
CA THR A 229 -4.27 6.72 -2.79
C THR A 229 -3.69 5.32 -2.91
N SER A 230 -4.50 4.30 -3.18
CA SER A 230 -3.96 2.95 -3.31
C SER A 230 -4.82 2.04 -4.19
N VAL A 231 -4.26 0.88 -4.55
CA VAL A 231 -4.92 -0.15 -5.34
C VAL A 231 -4.57 -1.55 -4.82
N CYS A 232 -5.49 -2.50 -4.99
CA CYS A 232 -5.18 -3.92 -4.83
C CYS A 232 -6.03 -4.78 -5.77
N PHE A 233 -5.54 -5.96 -6.04
CA PHE A 233 -6.29 -7.00 -6.74
C PHE A 233 -7.04 -7.90 -5.76
N GLY A 234 -8.20 -8.43 -6.21
CA GLY A 234 -9.00 -9.42 -5.49
C GLY A 234 -9.94 -10.16 -6.44
N GLY A 235 -10.94 -10.83 -5.85
CA GLY A 235 -11.79 -11.74 -6.58
C GLY A 235 -11.15 -13.11 -6.77
N SER A 236 -11.96 -14.16 -6.98
CA SER A 236 -11.49 -15.54 -7.11
C SER A 236 -10.50 -15.76 -8.27
N ASP A 237 -10.56 -14.90 -9.30
CA ASP A 237 -9.65 -14.88 -10.44
C ASP A 237 -8.63 -13.76 -10.38
N ARG A 238 -8.55 -13.02 -9.27
CA ARG A 238 -7.65 -11.86 -9.05
C ARG A 238 -7.73 -10.78 -10.12
N ARG A 239 -8.90 -10.62 -10.75
CA ARG A 239 -9.14 -9.58 -11.76
C ARG A 239 -10.03 -8.44 -11.28
N ASP A 240 -10.58 -8.51 -10.07
CA ASP A 240 -11.21 -7.37 -9.45
C ASP A 240 -10.13 -6.40 -8.97
N LEU A 241 -10.09 -5.21 -9.55
CA LEU A 241 -9.19 -4.14 -9.13
C LEU A 241 -9.97 -3.19 -8.22
N TYR A 242 -9.56 -3.13 -6.98
CA TYR A 242 -10.08 -2.19 -5.98
C TYR A 242 -9.20 -0.95 -5.99
N VAL A 243 -9.83 0.21 -6.00
CA VAL A 243 -9.18 1.52 -6.02
C VAL A 243 -9.71 2.32 -4.85
N VAL A 244 -8.80 2.82 -4.01
CA VAL A 244 -9.16 3.63 -2.84
C VAL A 244 -8.63 5.05 -2.98
N THR A 245 -9.29 6.00 -2.30
CA THR A 245 -9.10 7.42 -2.55
C THR A 245 -9.17 8.24 -1.27
N THR A 246 -8.74 9.49 -1.35
CA THR A 246 -9.05 10.51 -0.34
C THR A 246 -10.00 11.56 -0.90
N GLY A 247 -10.66 12.30 -0.01
CA GLY A 247 -11.43 13.48 -0.41
C GLY A 247 -10.52 14.54 -1.05
N ASP A 248 -11.09 15.38 -1.89
CA ASP A 248 -10.39 16.51 -2.49
C ASP A 248 -10.61 17.74 -1.59
N PRO A 249 -9.55 18.36 -1.04
CA PRO A 249 -9.69 19.57 -0.20
C PRO A 249 -10.28 20.77 -0.96
N ASP A 250 -10.17 20.76 -2.29
CA ASP A 250 -10.71 21.82 -3.15
C ASP A 250 -12.20 21.57 -3.52
N GLU A 251 -12.75 20.39 -3.18
CA GLU A 251 -14.14 20.00 -3.46
C GLU A 251 -14.90 19.74 -2.14
N PRO A 252 -15.65 20.76 -1.62
CA PRO A 252 -16.41 20.61 -0.39
C PRO A 252 -17.44 19.48 -0.47
N GLY A 253 -17.38 18.56 0.52
CA GLY A 253 -18.25 17.39 0.60
C GLY A 253 -17.72 16.16 -0.12
N SER A 254 -16.58 16.25 -0.81
CA SER A 254 -15.86 15.06 -1.29
C SER A 254 -15.34 14.22 -0.11
N SER A 255 -15.23 12.94 -0.30
CA SER A 255 -14.78 12.01 0.74
C SER A 255 -13.94 10.90 0.13
N GLY A 256 -13.10 10.28 0.96
CA GLY A 256 -12.43 9.04 0.64
C GLY A 256 -13.45 7.96 0.29
N SER A 257 -13.19 7.24 -0.76
CA SER A 257 -14.11 6.28 -1.38
C SER A 257 -13.37 5.01 -1.81
N ILE A 258 -14.15 3.97 -2.03
CA ILE A 258 -13.68 2.67 -2.50
C ILE A 258 -14.43 2.35 -3.78
N PHE A 259 -13.68 2.10 -4.83
CA PHE A 259 -14.20 1.69 -6.12
C PHE A 259 -13.73 0.29 -6.50
N ARG A 260 -14.50 -0.37 -7.37
CA ARG A 260 -14.12 -1.64 -7.98
C ARG A 260 -14.31 -1.58 -9.50
N THR A 261 -13.41 -2.22 -10.22
CA THR A 261 -13.53 -2.45 -11.66
C THR A 261 -12.87 -3.78 -12.03
N ARG A 262 -13.07 -4.22 -13.27
CA ARG A 262 -12.40 -5.43 -13.78
C ARG A 262 -11.12 -5.07 -14.50
N SER A 263 -10.03 -5.76 -14.16
CA SER A 263 -8.76 -5.71 -14.89
C SER A 263 -8.75 -6.75 -16.03
N PRO A 264 -8.14 -6.44 -17.17
CA PRO A 264 -7.92 -7.42 -18.23
C PRO A 264 -6.90 -8.51 -17.85
N VAL A 265 -6.04 -8.25 -16.85
CA VAL A 265 -4.98 -9.14 -16.37
C VAL A 265 -5.18 -9.40 -14.89
N ALA A 266 -4.86 -10.61 -14.43
CA ALA A 266 -4.95 -10.96 -13.02
C ALA A 266 -3.79 -10.33 -12.22
N GLY A 267 -4.06 -9.91 -10.98
CA GLY A 267 -3.02 -9.51 -10.06
C GLY A 267 -2.21 -10.70 -9.54
N LEU A 268 -1.01 -10.43 -9.05
CA LEU A 268 -0.23 -11.43 -8.34
C LEU A 268 -0.94 -11.84 -7.03
N PRO A 269 -0.81 -13.11 -6.60
CA PRO A 269 -1.17 -13.48 -5.24
C PRO A 269 -0.35 -12.67 -4.25
N VAL A 270 -1.00 -12.14 -3.22
CA VAL A 270 -0.31 -11.45 -2.12
C VAL A 270 -0.04 -12.47 -1.01
N PRO A 271 1.22 -12.69 -0.60
CA PRO A 271 1.54 -13.58 0.50
C PRO A 271 0.94 -13.09 1.82
N MET A 272 0.71 -14.03 2.75
CA MET A 272 0.33 -13.70 4.13
C MET A 272 1.57 -13.57 5.01
N ALA A 273 1.55 -12.64 5.96
CA ALA A 273 2.59 -12.52 6.96
C ALA A 273 2.61 -13.76 7.88
N THR A 274 3.82 -14.16 8.30
CA THR A 274 4.04 -15.32 9.18
C THR A 274 4.88 -15.00 10.41
N ILE A 275 5.14 -13.71 10.68
CA ILE A 275 6.04 -13.22 11.75
C ILE A 275 5.31 -12.77 13.00
#